data_fe436ea7119221e7fe35caaa0f1c08f9
#
_entry.id   fe436ea7119221e7fe35caaa0f1c08f9
#
_cell.length_a   1.000
_cell.length_b   1.000
_cell.length_c   1.000
_cell.angle_alpha   90.00
_cell.angle_beta   90.00
_cell.angle_gamma   90.00
#
_symmetry.space_group_name_H-M   'P 1'
#
loop_
_entity.id
_entity.type
_entity.pdbx_description
1 polymer ?
#
loop_
_entity_poly.entity_id
_entity_poly.type
_entity_poly.pdbx_seq_one_letter_code
_entity_poly.pdbx_strand_id
1 'polypeptide(L)'
;EAIDAGIGMVFQHFKLVQNFTVLENIILGAEDGPMLSTSLRRARAELKKLAEEYELQVDPDALIEELSVGHQQRVEILKALYRRADILILDEPTGVLTPAEADHLFRILRGLRDEGKTIILITHKLREIMEITDNVSVMRRGEMVASVRTAETSPAELAELMVGRKVLLSVDKAPAQPGAPVLEVRGLRMVDADGVERLRGIDLDIRAGEIVGIAGVAGNGQTQLLEILGGF
;
A
#
# COMPACT_ATOMS: atom_id res chain seq x y z
N GLU A 1 -9.59 -17.97 -17.32
CA GLU A 1 -10.99 -17.86 -16.79
C GLU A 1 -11.24 -16.49 -16.12
N ALA A 2 -10.60 -16.11 -14.97
CA ALA A 2 -10.87 -14.82 -14.30
C ALA A 2 -10.42 -13.62 -15.16
N ILE A 3 -9.22 -13.68 -15.74
CA ILE A 3 -8.71 -12.65 -16.65
C ILE A 3 -9.61 -12.52 -17.89
N ASP A 4 -10.04 -13.64 -18.47
CA ASP A 4 -10.91 -13.67 -19.64
C ASP A 4 -12.32 -13.11 -19.33
N ALA A 5 -12.72 -13.16 -18.06
CA ALA A 5 -13.93 -12.54 -17.53
C ALA A 5 -13.77 -11.06 -17.15
N GLY A 6 -12.63 -10.45 -17.48
CA GLY A 6 -12.34 -9.05 -17.18
C GLY A 6 -12.07 -8.75 -15.70
N ILE A 7 -11.62 -9.75 -14.93
CA ILE A 7 -11.29 -9.58 -13.51
C ILE A 7 -9.77 -9.44 -13.36
N GLY A 8 -9.33 -8.31 -12.82
CA GLY A 8 -7.95 -8.04 -12.42
C GLY A 8 -7.82 -7.99 -10.90
N MET A 9 -6.65 -8.40 -10.37
CA MET A 9 -6.39 -8.35 -8.94
C MET A 9 -5.00 -7.80 -8.66
N VAL A 10 -4.94 -6.86 -7.71
CA VAL A 10 -3.72 -6.33 -7.11
C VAL A 10 -3.62 -6.93 -5.71
N PHE A 11 -2.58 -7.70 -5.48
CA PHE A 11 -2.38 -8.43 -4.23
C PHE A 11 -1.67 -7.56 -3.19
N GLN A 12 -1.88 -7.83 -1.91
CA GLN A 12 -1.18 -7.22 -0.78
C GLN A 12 0.34 -7.34 -0.91
N HIS A 13 0.83 -8.52 -1.34
CA HIS A 13 2.22 -8.73 -1.73
C HIS A 13 2.29 -8.81 -3.25
N PHE A 14 2.87 -7.81 -3.87
CA PHE A 14 2.94 -7.67 -5.32
C PHE A 14 3.48 -8.93 -5.99
N LYS A 15 2.84 -9.32 -7.09
CA LYS A 15 3.22 -10.48 -7.90
C LYS A 15 4.04 -10.03 -9.11
N LEU A 16 5.09 -9.24 -8.82
CA LEU A 16 6.04 -8.75 -9.80
C LEU A 16 7.34 -9.56 -9.74
N VAL A 17 7.92 -9.82 -10.91
CA VAL A 17 9.22 -10.46 -11.05
C VAL A 17 10.30 -9.38 -10.89
N GLN A 18 11.08 -9.45 -9.81
CA GLN A 18 11.95 -8.37 -9.36
C GLN A 18 13.05 -8.00 -10.37
N ASN A 19 13.67 -8.98 -11.00
CA ASN A 19 14.74 -8.83 -12.00
C ASN A 19 14.22 -8.59 -13.44
N PHE A 20 12.91 -8.34 -13.61
CA PHE A 20 12.32 -7.95 -14.89
C PHE A 20 12.06 -6.45 -14.91
N THR A 21 12.02 -5.88 -16.12
CA THR A 21 11.56 -4.51 -16.31
C THR A 21 10.05 -4.37 -16.08
N VAL A 22 9.59 -3.13 -15.92
CA VAL A 22 8.16 -2.80 -15.85
C VAL A 22 7.42 -3.36 -17.06
N LEU A 23 7.94 -3.13 -18.27
CA LEU A 23 7.31 -3.60 -19.51
C LEU A 23 7.19 -5.12 -19.56
N GLU A 24 8.26 -5.85 -19.20
CA GLU A 24 8.26 -7.31 -19.18
C GLU A 24 7.24 -7.86 -18.17
N ASN A 25 7.12 -7.25 -17.00
CA ASN A 25 6.12 -7.64 -16.00
C ASN A 25 4.68 -7.45 -16.48
N ILE A 26 4.41 -6.37 -17.21
CA ILE A 26 3.06 -6.06 -17.71
C ILE A 26 2.63 -7.05 -18.78
N ILE A 27 3.54 -7.40 -19.71
CA ILE A 27 3.20 -8.31 -20.81
C ILE A 27 3.27 -9.77 -20.41
N LEU A 28 3.92 -10.13 -19.32
CA LEU A 28 4.10 -11.53 -18.89
C LEU A 28 2.78 -12.29 -18.83
N GLY A 29 2.61 -13.28 -19.70
CA GLY A 29 1.36 -14.06 -19.85
C GLY A 29 0.23 -13.32 -20.57
N ALA A 30 0.54 -12.24 -21.28
CA ALA A 30 -0.37 -11.50 -22.17
C ALA A 30 0.29 -11.17 -23.51
N GLU A 31 1.23 -12.02 -23.94
CA GLU A 31 1.97 -11.85 -25.18
C GLU A 31 1.08 -12.14 -26.42
N ASP A 32 1.00 -11.19 -27.33
CA ASP A 32 0.28 -11.34 -28.60
C ASP A 32 1.16 -11.99 -29.67
N GLY A 33 1.16 -13.34 -29.74
CA GLY A 33 1.74 -14.10 -30.85
C GLY A 33 3.24 -14.42 -30.71
N PRO A 34 3.84 -15.08 -31.74
CA PRO A 34 5.16 -15.69 -31.63
C PRO A 34 6.35 -14.70 -31.78
N MET A 35 6.11 -13.42 -32.10
CA MET A 35 7.18 -12.41 -32.25
C MET A 35 7.20 -11.44 -31.06
N LEU A 36 8.00 -11.75 -30.07
CA LEU A 36 8.19 -10.96 -28.85
C LEU A 36 8.53 -9.47 -29.12
N SER A 37 9.38 -9.18 -30.09
CA SER A 37 9.78 -7.80 -30.42
C SER A 37 8.67 -6.90 -30.95
N THR A 38 7.68 -7.46 -31.64
CA THR A 38 6.50 -6.72 -32.12
C THR A 38 5.53 -6.51 -31.00
N SER A 39 5.34 -7.52 -30.11
CA SER A 39 4.54 -7.46 -28.91
C SER A 39 5.06 -6.38 -27.95
N LEU A 40 6.38 -6.34 -27.71
CA LEU A 40 7.02 -5.33 -26.85
C LEU A 40 6.79 -3.88 -27.31
N ARG A 41 6.93 -3.60 -28.62
CA ARG A 41 6.70 -2.24 -29.15
C ARG A 41 5.25 -1.80 -29.01
N ARG A 42 4.31 -2.70 -29.25
CA ARG A 42 2.88 -2.45 -29.11
C ARG A 42 2.51 -2.23 -27.65
N ALA A 43 3.01 -3.10 -26.78
CA ALA A 43 2.79 -3.01 -25.34
C ALA A 43 3.36 -1.71 -24.75
N ARG A 44 4.54 -1.27 -25.19
CA ARG A 44 5.15 0.01 -24.77
C ARG A 44 4.25 1.20 -25.14
N ALA A 45 3.69 1.23 -26.33
CA ALA A 45 2.82 2.30 -26.78
C ALA A 45 1.50 2.33 -25.97
N GLU A 46 0.92 1.15 -25.73
CA GLU A 46 -0.30 1.01 -24.94
C GLU A 46 -0.06 1.34 -23.45
N LEU A 47 1.07 0.87 -22.88
CA LEU A 47 1.48 1.22 -21.52
C LEU A 47 1.63 2.74 -21.35
N LYS A 48 2.28 3.40 -22.29
CA LYS A 48 2.44 4.86 -22.26
C LYS A 48 1.09 5.56 -22.26
N LYS A 49 0.17 5.11 -23.10
CA LYS A 49 -1.20 5.67 -23.15
C LYS A 49 -1.92 5.49 -21.80
N LEU A 50 -1.92 4.27 -21.24
CA LEU A 50 -2.54 3.99 -19.95
C LEU A 50 -1.89 4.79 -18.80
N ALA A 51 -0.56 4.90 -18.79
CA ALA A 51 0.16 5.66 -17.78
C ALA A 51 -0.16 7.16 -17.82
N GLU A 52 -0.38 7.72 -19.01
CA GLU A 52 -0.81 9.11 -19.18
C GLU A 52 -2.28 9.30 -18.79
N GLU A 53 -3.16 8.40 -19.23
CA GLU A 53 -4.62 8.46 -19.02
C GLU A 53 -4.98 8.36 -17.52
N TYR A 54 -4.29 7.49 -16.76
CA TYR A 54 -4.58 7.24 -15.34
C TYR A 54 -3.58 7.88 -14.38
N GLU A 55 -2.71 8.78 -14.84
CA GLU A 55 -1.66 9.42 -14.01
C GLU A 55 -0.74 8.41 -13.30
N LEU A 56 -0.53 7.23 -13.89
CA LEU A 56 0.28 6.14 -13.37
C LEU A 56 1.68 6.14 -13.98
N GLN A 57 2.39 7.27 -13.91
CA GLN A 57 3.72 7.42 -14.52
C GLN A 57 4.72 6.40 -13.98
N VAL A 58 5.31 5.62 -14.88
CA VAL A 58 6.39 4.64 -14.61
C VAL A 58 7.34 4.62 -15.79
N ASP A 59 8.61 4.30 -15.54
CA ASP A 59 9.58 4.03 -16.61
C ASP A 59 9.44 2.58 -17.07
N PRO A 60 9.08 2.33 -18.36
CA PRO A 60 8.94 0.97 -18.90
C PRO A 60 10.20 0.11 -18.81
N ASP A 61 11.37 0.73 -18.79
CA ASP A 61 12.68 0.07 -18.81
C ASP A 61 13.31 -0.08 -17.42
N ALA A 62 12.73 0.53 -16.39
CA ALA A 62 13.19 0.38 -15.00
C ALA A 62 13.00 -1.06 -14.52
N LEU A 63 13.98 -1.59 -13.76
CA LEU A 63 13.86 -2.87 -13.06
C LEU A 63 12.92 -2.74 -11.87
N ILE A 64 12.11 -3.75 -11.63
CA ILE A 64 11.15 -3.73 -10.50
C ILE A 64 11.84 -3.58 -9.16
N GLU A 65 12.98 -4.23 -8.95
CA GLU A 65 13.76 -4.16 -7.69
C GLU A 65 14.29 -2.75 -7.37
N GLU A 66 14.43 -1.88 -8.37
CA GLU A 66 14.88 -0.50 -8.21
C GLU A 66 13.72 0.47 -7.88
N LEU A 67 12.47 0.01 -8.03
CA LEU A 67 11.29 0.83 -7.84
C LEU A 67 10.89 0.95 -6.37
N SER A 68 10.47 2.14 -5.97
CA SER A 68 9.77 2.31 -4.68
C SER A 68 8.48 1.49 -4.65
N VAL A 69 8.00 1.14 -3.45
CA VAL A 69 6.77 0.37 -3.26
C VAL A 69 5.57 1.02 -3.95
N GLY A 70 5.45 2.35 -3.88
CA GLY A 70 4.40 3.10 -4.57
C GLY A 70 4.47 2.98 -6.10
N HIS A 71 5.68 2.90 -6.68
CA HIS A 71 5.82 2.65 -8.12
C HIS A 71 5.50 1.20 -8.49
N GLN A 72 5.92 0.22 -7.67
CA GLN A 72 5.56 -1.18 -7.89
C GLN A 72 4.02 -1.38 -7.87
N GLN A 73 3.31 -0.68 -7.00
CA GLN A 73 1.85 -0.70 -6.99
C GLN A 73 1.24 -0.13 -8.29
N ARG A 74 1.79 0.97 -8.81
CA ARG A 74 1.35 1.50 -10.11
C ARG A 74 1.53 0.48 -11.23
N VAL A 75 2.64 -0.26 -11.21
CA VAL A 75 2.89 -1.35 -12.18
C VAL A 75 1.83 -2.45 -12.08
N GLU A 76 1.45 -2.87 -10.86
CA GLU A 76 0.38 -3.88 -10.67
C GLU A 76 -0.98 -3.40 -11.19
N ILE A 77 -1.32 -2.13 -10.97
CA ILE A 77 -2.57 -1.55 -11.50
C ILE A 77 -2.50 -1.47 -13.03
N LEU A 78 -1.40 -0.97 -13.60
CA LEU A 78 -1.20 -0.91 -15.05
C LEU A 78 -1.26 -2.30 -15.69
N LYS A 79 -0.72 -3.32 -15.05
CA LYS A 79 -0.80 -4.72 -15.49
C LYS A 79 -2.25 -5.22 -15.56
N ALA A 80 -3.09 -4.88 -14.58
CA ALA A 80 -4.51 -5.22 -14.60
C ALA A 80 -5.26 -4.45 -15.69
N LEU A 81 -4.98 -3.15 -15.87
CA LEU A 81 -5.59 -2.31 -16.90
C LEU A 81 -5.16 -2.72 -18.31
N TYR A 82 -3.90 -3.06 -18.52
CA TYR A 82 -3.37 -3.58 -19.79
C TYR A 82 -4.12 -4.84 -20.23
N ARG A 83 -4.52 -5.68 -19.26
CA ARG A 83 -5.35 -6.88 -19.48
C ARG A 83 -6.85 -6.57 -19.60
N ARG A 84 -7.23 -5.29 -19.71
CA ARG A 84 -8.61 -4.82 -19.88
C ARG A 84 -9.55 -5.26 -18.76
N ALA A 85 -9.08 -5.24 -17.52
CA ALA A 85 -9.92 -5.53 -16.38
C ALA A 85 -11.09 -4.54 -16.29
N ASP A 86 -12.32 -5.06 -16.18
CA ASP A 86 -13.54 -4.30 -15.91
C ASP A 86 -13.89 -4.32 -14.41
N ILE A 87 -13.43 -5.36 -13.71
CA ILE A 87 -13.53 -5.51 -12.25
C ILE A 87 -12.11 -5.55 -11.70
N LEU A 88 -11.78 -4.61 -10.83
CA LEU A 88 -10.49 -4.51 -10.18
C LEU A 88 -10.61 -4.83 -8.69
N ILE A 89 -9.96 -5.89 -8.24
CA ILE A 89 -9.89 -6.29 -6.84
C ILE A 89 -8.55 -5.81 -6.27
N LEU A 90 -8.59 -5.03 -5.19
CA LEU A 90 -7.40 -4.55 -4.49
C LEU A 90 -7.40 -5.08 -3.06
N ASP A 91 -6.35 -5.80 -2.70
CA ASP A 91 -6.17 -6.40 -1.37
C ASP A 91 -5.16 -5.60 -0.56
N GLU A 92 -5.63 -4.88 0.48
CA GLU A 92 -4.84 -4.00 1.36
C GLU A 92 -3.92 -3.02 0.62
N PRO A 93 -4.41 -2.30 -0.42
CA PRO A 93 -3.53 -1.60 -1.36
C PRO A 93 -2.73 -0.44 -0.76
N THR A 94 -3.10 0.04 0.41
CA THR A 94 -2.42 1.17 1.07
C THR A 94 -1.54 0.74 2.24
N GLY A 95 -1.33 -0.56 2.43
CA GLY A 95 -0.61 -1.12 3.58
C GLY A 95 0.79 -0.53 3.80
N VAL A 96 1.46 -0.20 2.71
CA VAL A 96 2.85 0.27 2.66
C VAL A 96 3.01 1.67 2.06
N LEU A 97 1.90 2.33 1.73
CA LEU A 97 1.89 3.66 1.14
C LEU A 97 1.96 4.77 2.19
N THR A 98 2.59 5.86 1.82
CA THR A 98 2.45 7.12 2.55
C THR A 98 1.02 7.68 2.39
N PRO A 99 0.55 8.56 3.28
CA PRO A 99 -0.76 9.20 3.14
C PRO A 99 -0.96 9.88 1.77
N ALA A 100 0.06 10.58 1.27
CA ALA A 100 0.01 11.26 -0.04
C ALA A 100 -0.12 10.26 -1.21
N GLU A 101 0.56 9.13 -1.14
CA GLU A 101 0.44 8.07 -2.14
C GLU A 101 -0.93 7.39 -2.08
N ALA A 102 -1.49 7.18 -0.88
CA ALA A 102 -2.83 6.66 -0.70
C ALA A 102 -3.89 7.61 -1.28
N ASP A 103 -3.79 8.90 -1.01
CA ASP A 103 -4.68 9.92 -1.56
C ASP A 103 -4.58 10.00 -3.10
N HIS A 104 -3.37 9.79 -3.66
CA HIS A 104 -3.17 9.68 -5.10
C HIS A 104 -3.84 8.42 -5.67
N LEU A 105 -3.66 7.27 -5.03
CA LEU A 105 -4.33 6.03 -5.41
C LEU A 105 -5.85 6.20 -5.43
N PHE A 106 -6.43 6.83 -4.41
CA PHE A 106 -7.89 7.04 -4.35
C PHE A 106 -8.41 7.94 -5.47
N ARG A 107 -7.63 8.93 -5.92
CA ARG A 107 -7.99 9.72 -7.12
C ARG A 107 -8.05 8.85 -8.38
N ILE A 108 -7.07 7.97 -8.56
CA ILE A 108 -7.04 7.03 -9.68
C ILE A 108 -8.26 6.10 -9.64
N LEU A 109 -8.55 5.51 -8.47
CA LEU A 109 -9.69 4.59 -8.32
C LEU A 109 -11.04 5.29 -8.58
N ARG A 110 -11.19 6.55 -8.16
CA ARG A 110 -12.38 7.35 -8.51
C ARG A 110 -12.49 7.58 -10.02
N GLY A 111 -11.39 7.90 -10.69
CA GLY A 111 -11.35 8.04 -12.16
C GLY A 111 -11.79 6.76 -12.86
N LEU A 112 -11.24 5.62 -12.46
CA LEU A 112 -11.62 4.31 -13.00
C LEU A 112 -13.11 3.99 -12.78
N ARG A 113 -13.66 4.30 -11.59
CA ARG A 113 -15.07 4.14 -11.30
C ARG A 113 -15.94 5.03 -12.21
N ASP A 114 -15.54 6.28 -12.38
CA ASP A 114 -16.28 7.25 -13.19
C ASP A 114 -16.28 6.86 -14.69
N GLU A 115 -15.31 6.08 -15.13
CA GLU A 115 -15.26 5.43 -16.45
C GLU A 115 -16.06 4.11 -16.52
N GLY A 116 -16.74 3.72 -15.45
CA GLY A 116 -17.60 2.55 -15.38
C GLY A 116 -16.90 1.25 -14.94
N LYS A 117 -15.67 1.31 -14.46
CA LYS A 117 -15.00 0.15 -13.85
C LYS A 117 -15.60 -0.15 -12.48
N THR A 118 -15.67 -1.42 -12.13
CA THR A 118 -16.09 -1.87 -10.80
C THR A 118 -14.86 -2.14 -9.94
N ILE A 119 -14.84 -1.60 -8.72
CA ILE A 119 -13.72 -1.74 -7.81
C ILE A 119 -14.18 -2.46 -6.55
N ILE A 120 -13.46 -3.50 -6.17
CA ILE A 120 -13.61 -4.22 -4.91
C ILE A 120 -12.37 -3.95 -4.08
N LEU A 121 -12.53 -3.20 -2.99
CA LEU A 121 -11.47 -2.85 -2.07
C LEU A 121 -11.56 -3.72 -0.82
N ILE A 122 -10.53 -4.52 -0.54
CA ILE A 122 -10.40 -5.28 0.69
C ILE A 122 -9.47 -4.50 1.60
N THR A 123 -9.97 -4.04 2.74
CA THR A 123 -9.19 -3.27 3.73
C THR A 123 -9.83 -3.35 5.12
N HIS A 124 -9.01 -3.17 6.14
CA HIS A 124 -9.46 -2.99 7.52
C HIS A 124 -9.38 -1.54 8.00
N LYS A 125 -8.94 -0.63 7.15
CA LYS A 125 -8.74 0.79 7.47
C LYS A 125 -10.03 1.58 7.26
N LEU A 126 -10.68 1.94 8.34
CA LEU A 126 -11.98 2.63 8.32
C LEU A 126 -11.97 3.95 7.54
N ARG A 127 -10.85 4.70 7.58
CA ARG A 127 -10.69 5.93 6.79
C ARG A 127 -10.85 5.66 5.30
N GLU A 128 -10.20 4.63 4.79
CA GLU A 128 -10.25 4.26 3.37
C GLU A 128 -11.65 3.88 2.94
N ILE A 129 -12.32 3.06 3.76
CA ILE A 129 -13.70 2.67 3.54
C ILE A 129 -14.58 3.91 3.41
N MET A 130 -14.56 4.79 4.41
CA MET A 130 -15.41 5.99 4.43
C MET A 130 -15.10 6.97 3.31
N GLU A 131 -13.88 6.99 2.80
CA GLU A 131 -13.43 7.96 1.80
C GLU A 131 -13.75 7.55 0.37
N ILE A 132 -13.69 6.24 0.03
CA ILE A 132 -13.73 5.83 -1.38
C ILE A 132 -14.87 4.88 -1.72
N THR A 133 -15.49 4.19 -0.77
CA THR A 133 -16.49 3.17 -1.09
C THR A 133 -17.92 3.71 -1.13
N ASP A 134 -18.76 3.13 -1.99
CA ASP A 134 -20.20 3.41 -2.05
C ASP A 134 -20.99 2.45 -1.12
N ASN A 135 -20.55 1.19 -1.04
CA ASN A 135 -21.14 0.15 -0.22
C ASN A 135 -20.05 -0.60 0.55
N VAL A 136 -20.38 -1.06 1.74
CA VAL A 136 -19.48 -1.82 2.62
C VAL A 136 -20.12 -3.14 2.97
N SER A 137 -19.39 -4.22 2.72
CA SER A 137 -19.76 -5.55 3.21
C SER A 137 -18.76 -5.99 4.26
N VAL A 138 -19.21 -6.28 5.45
CA VAL A 138 -18.37 -6.69 6.57
C VAL A 138 -18.34 -8.21 6.69
N MET A 139 -17.15 -8.77 6.58
CA MET A 139 -16.93 -10.21 6.75
C MET A 139 -16.27 -10.49 8.10
N ARG A 140 -16.76 -11.49 8.81
CA ARG A 140 -16.20 -11.94 10.06
C ARG A 140 -16.34 -13.46 10.20
N ARG A 141 -15.23 -14.15 10.51
CA ARG A 141 -15.16 -15.61 10.67
C ARG A 141 -15.72 -16.40 9.47
N GLY A 142 -15.51 -15.89 8.26
CA GLY A 142 -15.99 -16.54 7.05
C GLY A 142 -17.45 -16.24 6.69
N GLU A 143 -18.14 -15.41 7.46
CA GLU A 143 -19.54 -15.05 7.22
C GLU A 143 -19.69 -13.56 6.90
N MET A 144 -20.61 -13.22 6.01
CA MET A 144 -21.01 -11.85 5.74
C MET A 144 -21.97 -11.39 6.82
N VAL A 145 -21.50 -10.57 7.77
CA VAL A 145 -22.28 -10.15 8.95
C VAL A 145 -23.10 -8.89 8.71
N ALA A 146 -22.72 -8.08 7.75
CA ALA A 146 -23.46 -6.88 7.36
C ALA A 146 -23.15 -6.47 5.92
N SER A 147 -24.10 -5.79 5.27
CA SER A 147 -23.90 -5.08 4.01
C SER A 147 -24.69 -3.77 4.09
N VAL A 148 -23.98 -2.65 4.03
CA VAL A 148 -24.52 -1.31 4.30
C VAL A 148 -24.02 -0.31 3.26
N ARG A 149 -24.75 0.78 3.05
CA ARG A 149 -24.25 1.90 2.25
C ARG A 149 -23.28 2.72 3.10
N THR A 150 -22.17 3.13 2.52
CA THR A 150 -21.15 3.91 3.24
C THR A 150 -21.71 5.21 3.80
N ALA A 151 -22.62 5.85 3.08
CA ALA A 151 -23.29 7.07 3.53
C ALA A 151 -24.26 6.89 4.71
N GLU A 152 -24.63 5.66 5.04
CA GLU A 152 -25.60 5.31 6.07
C GLU A 152 -24.95 4.69 7.32
N THR A 153 -23.64 4.60 7.36
CA THR A 153 -22.87 4.01 8.46
C THR A 153 -21.81 4.97 9.00
N SER A 154 -21.11 4.54 10.03
CA SER A 154 -20.05 5.31 10.67
C SER A 154 -18.81 4.44 10.94
N PRO A 155 -17.61 5.05 11.14
CA PRO A 155 -16.42 4.30 11.55
C PRO A 155 -16.62 3.48 12.83
N ALA A 156 -17.38 4.00 13.79
CA ALA A 156 -17.65 3.32 15.05
C ALA A 156 -18.52 2.08 14.85
N GLU A 157 -19.57 2.19 14.04
CA GLU A 157 -20.45 1.07 13.69
C GLU A 157 -19.72 -0.01 12.90
N LEU A 158 -18.92 0.39 11.90
CA LEU A 158 -18.11 -0.54 11.12
C LEU A 158 -17.10 -1.28 12.01
N ALA A 159 -16.43 -0.57 12.93
CA ALA A 159 -15.51 -1.19 13.88
C ALA A 159 -16.23 -2.23 14.78
N GLU A 160 -17.44 -1.91 15.25
CA GLU A 160 -18.25 -2.84 16.04
C GLU A 160 -18.64 -4.09 15.23
N LEU A 161 -19.09 -3.90 13.99
CA LEU A 161 -19.43 -5.01 13.08
C LEU A 161 -18.22 -5.90 12.79
N MET A 162 -17.05 -5.32 12.53
CA MET A 162 -15.80 -6.05 12.24
C MET A 162 -15.33 -6.88 13.44
N VAL A 163 -15.36 -6.30 14.65
CA VAL A 163 -14.85 -6.94 15.88
C VAL A 163 -15.93 -7.81 16.56
N GLY A 164 -17.21 -7.46 16.41
CA GLY A 164 -18.35 -8.15 17.02
C GLY A 164 -18.65 -7.75 18.45
N ARG A 165 -18.07 -6.66 18.91
CA ARG A 165 -18.36 -6.01 20.22
C ARG A 165 -18.08 -4.53 20.11
N LYS A 166 -18.63 -3.74 21.01
CA LYS A 166 -18.32 -2.30 21.10
C LYS A 166 -16.81 -2.08 21.19
N VAL A 167 -16.29 -1.24 20.29
CA VAL A 167 -14.89 -0.85 20.25
C VAL A 167 -14.79 0.60 20.70
N LEU A 168 -14.02 0.85 21.75
CA LEU A 168 -13.66 2.20 22.13
C LEU A 168 -12.56 2.65 21.16
N LEU A 169 -12.87 3.58 20.26
CA LEU A 169 -11.90 4.18 19.32
C LEU A 169 -10.96 5.18 20.01
N SER A 170 -11.27 5.56 21.25
CA SER A 170 -10.42 6.38 22.11
C SER A 170 -10.16 5.65 23.42
N VAL A 171 -8.92 5.67 23.86
CA VAL A 171 -8.52 5.17 25.18
C VAL A 171 -8.41 6.37 26.11
N ASP A 172 -9.22 6.38 27.17
CA ASP A 172 -9.05 7.32 28.28
C ASP A 172 -7.83 6.88 29.08
N LYS A 173 -6.70 7.57 28.84
CA LYS A 173 -5.42 7.23 29.43
C LYS A 173 -5.05 8.28 30.49
N ALA A 174 -4.86 7.85 31.72
CA ALA A 174 -4.28 8.70 32.74
C ALA A 174 -2.90 9.23 32.31
N PRO A 175 -2.52 10.44 32.72
CA PRO A 175 -1.18 10.97 32.45
C PRO A 175 -0.09 9.99 32.89
N ALA A 176 0.91 9.79 32.03
CA ALA A 176 2.04 8.94 32.38
C ALA A 176 2.83 9.57 33.55
N GLN A 177 3.38 8.73 34.41
CA GLN A 177 4.28 9.11 35.50
C GLN A 177 5.65 8.44 35.23
N PRO A 178 6.48 8.98 34.30
CA PRO A 178 7.77 8.40 33.97
C PRO A 178 8.73 8.46 35.15
N GLY A 179 9.42 7.36 35.41
CA GLY A 179 10.46 7.28 36.44
C GLY A 179 11.83 7.78 35.97
N ALA A 180 12.91 7.20 36.54
CA ALA A 180 14.26 7.53 36.13
C ALA A 180 14.56 7.07 34.70
N PRO A 181 15.50 7.71 33.99
CA PRO A 181 15.97 7.25 32.69
C PRO A 181 16.51 5.82 32.79
N VAL A 182 16.11 4.95 31.83
CA VAL A 182 16.59 3.56 31.73
C VAL A 182 17.42 3.35 30.46
N LEU A 183 17.28 4.24 29.49
CA LEU A 183 18.13 4.28 28.29
C LEU A 183 18.35 5.74 27.90
N GLU A 184 19.61 6.09 27.71
CA GLU A 184 20.02 7.40 27.22
C GLU A 184 20.90 7.21 25.98
N VAL A 185 20.48 7.80 24.86
CA VAL A 185 21.21 7.81 23.60
C VAL A 185 21.58 9.24 23.28
N ARG A 186 22.83 9.49 22.91
CA ARG A 186 23.33 10.83 22.57
C ARG A 186 24.11 10.80 21.27
N GLY A 187 23.73 11.65 20.34
CA GLY A 187 24.45 11.87 19.10
C GLY A 187 24.64 10.61 18.26
N LEU A 188 23.71 9.63 18.32
CA LEU A 188 23.85 8.35 17.64
C LEU A 188 23.93 8.55 16.13
N ARG A 189 25.00 8.07 15.52
CA ARG A 189 25.23 8.09 14.07
C ARG A 189 25.50 6.70 13.56
N MET A 190 25.02 6.41 12.36
CA MET A 190 25.25 5.14 11.68
C MET A 190 25.43 5.37 10.19
N VAL A 191 26.50 4.82 9.63
CA VAL A 191 26.77 4.79 8.19
C VAL A 191 26.70 3.32 7.76
N ASP A 192 25.96 3.03 6.69
CA ASP A 192 25.83 1.67 6.17
C ASP A 192 27.08 1.26 5.35
N ALA A 193 27.07 0.00 4.84
CA ALA A 193 28.17 -0.56 4.07
C ALA A 193 28.41 0.19 2.74
N ASP A 194 27.41 0.89 2.23
CA ASP A 194 27.48 1.67 0.98
C ASP A 194 27.94 3.13 1.24
N GLY A 195 28.28 3.47 2.47
CA GLY A 195 28.73 4.79 2.87
C GLY A 195 27.60 5.81 3.06
N VAL A 196 26.35 5.38 3.13
CA VAL A 196 25.20 6.26 3.35
C VAL A 196 24.93 6.43 4.84
N GLU A 197 24.90 7.69 5.30
CA GLU A 197 24.58 8.01 6.70
C GLU A 197 23.07 7.84 6.94
N ARG A 198 22.70 6.74 7.63
CA ARG A 198 21.30 6.38 7.93
C ARG A 198 20.78 7.02 9.21
N LEU A 199 21.66 7.21 10.21
CA LEU A 199 21.33 7.93 11.45
C LEU A 199 22.28 9.12 11.59
N ARG A 200 21.71 10.30 11.88
CA ARG A 200 22.40 11.58 11.79
C ARG A 200 22.38 12.36 13.12
N GLY A 201 22.88 11.73 14.20
CA GLY A 201 22.94 12.36 15.50
C GLY A 201 21.60 12.30 16.25
N ILE A 202 21.11 11.10 16.49
CA ILE A 202 19.87 10.84 17.24
C ILE A 202 20.12 10.96 18.74
N ASP A 203 19.33 11.79 19.41
CA ASP A 203 19.22 11.87 20.86
C ASP A 203 17.87 11.28 21.30
N LEU A 204 17.89 10.37 22.25
CA LEU A 204 16.70 9.69 22.75
C LEU A 204 16.86 9.34 24.22
N ASP A 205 15.86 9.70 25.03
CA ASP A 205 15.76 9.27 26.44
C ASP A 205 14.50 8.42 26.61
N ILE A 206 14.67 7.26 27.24
CA ILE A 206 13.55 6.38 27.63
C ILE A 206 13.58 6.22 29.14
N ARG A 207 12.42 6.42 29.78
CA ARG A 207 12.25 6.37 31.23
C ARG A 207 11.49 5.14 31.68
N ALA A 208 11.71 4.73 32.90
CA ALA A 208 10.97 3.62 33.50
C ALA A 208 9.45 3.93 33.53
N GLY A 209 8.63 2.95 33.14
CA GLY A 209 7.17 3.07 33.15
C GLY A 209 6.57 3.93 32.05
N GLU A 210 7.32 4.32 31.02
CA GLU A 210 6.78 4.99 29.84
C GLU A 210 6.74 4.07 28.60
N ILE A 211 5.89 4.44 27.65
CA ILE A 211 5.88 3.86 26.30
C ILE A 211 6.26 4.96 25.33
N VAL A 212 7.41 4.81 24.67
CA VAL A 212 7.90 5.76 23.67
C VAL A 212 7.55 5.24 22.27
N GLY A 213 6.84 6.05 21.49
CA GLY A 213 6.51 5.76 20.09
C GLY A 213 7.51 6.44 19.15
N ILE A 214 8.08 5.69 18.21
CA ILE A 214 8.94 6.21 17.14
C ILE A 214 8.12 6.19 15.84
N ALA A 215 7.75 7.36 15.34
CA ALA A 215 6.98 7.50 14.11
C ALA A 215 7.88 7.96 12.96
N GLY A 216 7.60 7.47 11.77
CA GLY A 216 8.31 7.85 10.54
C GLY A 216 7.84 7.06 9.34
N VAL A 217 8.07 7.59 8.15
CA VAL A 217 7.85 6.88 6.89
C VAL A 217 8.93 5.80 6.72
N ALA A 218 8.59 4.68 6.09
CA ALA A 218 9.53 3.59 5.81
C ALA A 218 10.82 4.12 5.13
N GLY A 219 11.97 3.60 5.56
CA GLY A 219 13.27 4.02 5.03
C GLY A 219 13.94 5.21 5.74
N ASN A 220 13.32 5.79 6.76
CA ASN A 220 13.88 6.94 7.50
C ASN A 220 14.82 6.55 8.66
N GLY A 221 15.33 5.31 8.72
CA GLY A 221 16.31 4.88 9.70
C GLY A 221 15.74 4.20 10.94
N GLN A 222 14.41 3.98 11.03
CA GLN A 222 13.79 3.32 12.18
C GLN A 222 14.34 1.90 12.41
N THR A 223 14.52 1.14 11.33
CA THR A 223 15.08 -0.23 11.38
C THR A 223 16.48 -0.20 11.97
N GLN A 224 17.35 0.67 11.47
CA GLN A 224 18.74 0.82 11.95
C GLN A 224 18.79 1.25 13.40
N LEU A 225 17.90 2.16 13.81
CA LEU A 225 17.82 2.58 15.21
C LEU A 225 17.43 1.39 16.10
N LEU A 226 16.43 0.59 15.71
CA LEU A 226 15.98 -0.58 16.48
C LEU A 226 17.05 -1.67 16.54
N GLU A 227 17.76 -1.94 15.45
CA GLU A 227 18.86 -2.90 15.38
C GLU A 227 19.97 -2.52 16.36
N ILE A 228 20.42 -1.25 16.36
CA ILE A 228 21.46 -0.77 17.27
C ILE A 228 20.98 -0.84 18.72
N LEU A 229 19.76 -0.40 19.03
CA LEU A 229 19.22 -0.45 20.39
C LEU A 229 19.01 -1.90 20.86
N GLY A 230 18.74 -2.83 19.94
CA GLY A 230 18.62 -4.26 20.21
C GLY A 230 19.96 -5.01 20.32
N GLY A 231 21.08 -4.36 19.96
CA GLY A 231 22.42 -4.96 20.04
C GLY A 231 22.76 -5.88 18.86
N PHE A 232 22.18 -5.62 17.69
CA PHE A 232 22.45 -6.36 16.46
C PHE A 232 23.43 -5.60 15.55
#